data_4e24db1273118025a74cb5265db5d285
#
_entry.id   4e24db1273118025a74cb5265db5d285
#
_cell.length_a   1.000
_cell.length_b   1.000
_cell.length_c   1.000
_cell.angle_alpha   90.00
_cell.angle_beta   90.00
_cell.angle_gamma   90.00
#
_symmetry.space_group_name_H-M   'P 1'
#
loop_
_entity.id
_entity.type
_entity.pdbx_description
1 polymer ?
#
loop_
_entity_poly.entity_id
_entity_poly.type
_entity_poly.pdbx_seq_one_letter_code
_entity_poly.pdbx_strand_id
1 'polypeptide(L)'
;MGFLLLALAILPFMRSRPASLDWHRDKDEAFQTARATHKPVLAFLYADWCTYCRQMDSTTFRDPHVIKDLGRRFVWLRLNAETNPEGADLQRRFGVEGYPTLLILDESGNEIDRLSGFVPPDQFPERLQALVDGPDSFPGLEQRLEENPDSAEVNFKIASKYLERKQFQEAGEHFGRAVALDPENQSGLADDGLYYIAGTEAMLGQVDNALATLKELRTRFPQCYYST
;
A
#
# COMPACT_ATOMS: atom_id res chain seq x y z
N MET A 1 27.36 8.74 -63.68
CA MET A 1 26.30 9.21 -62.77
C MET A 1 26.23 8.24 -61.62
N GLY A 2 26.90 8.57 -60.50
CA GLY A 2 26.98 7.71 -59.33
C GLY A 2 25.96 8.18 -58.30
N PHE A 3 25.03 7.28 -57.93
CA PHE A 3 24.11 7.51 -56.84
C PHE A 3 24.80 7.20 -55.50
N LEU A 4 25.04 8.24 -54.70
CA LEU A 4 25.54 8.13 -53.34
C LEU A 4 24.33 7.82 -52.44
N LEU A 5 24.16 6.57 -52.01
CA LEU A 5 23.17 6.19 -51.00
C LEU A 5 23.70 6.62 -49.62
N LEU A 6 23.13 7.70 -49.09
CA LEU A 6 23.30 8.08 -47.67
C LEU A 6 22.51 7.08 -46.79
N ALA A 7 23.23 6.13 -46.19
CA ALA A 7 22.68 5.29 -45.16
C ALA A 7 22.54 6.14 -43.88
N LEU A 8 21.33 6.59 -43.55
CA LEU A 8 21.00 7.14 -42.21
C LEU A 8 21.12 5.99 -41.21
N ALA A 9 22.21 5.97 -40.45
CA ALA A 9 22.37 5.08 -39.30
C ALA A 9 21.40 5.56 -38.23
N ILE A 10 20.29 4.86 -38.08
CA ILE A 10 19.41 4.99 -36.92
C ILE A 10 20.15 4.36 -35.72
N LEU A 11 20.90 5.19 -35.00
CA LEU A 11 21.50 4.79 -33.73
C LEU A 11 20.32 4.49 -32.77
N PRO A 12 20.22 3.25 -32.23
CA PRO A 12 19.27 2.98 -31.21
C PRO A 12 19.58 3.89 -30.03
N PHE A 13 18.62 4.71 -29.64
CA PHE A 13 18.70 5.57 -28.47
C PHE A 13 18.76 4.63 -27.25
N MET A 14 19.97 4.20 -26.91
CA MET A 14 20.23 3.42 -25.70
C MET A 14 19.93 4.34 -24.51
N ARG A 15 18.68 4.33 -24.04
CA ARG A 15 18.32 4.94 -22.77
C ARG A 15 19.19 4.28 -21.70
N SER A 16 20.25 4.97 -21.28
CA SER A 16 21.10 4.54 -20.19
C SER A 16 20.22 4.22 -18.96
N ARG A 17 20.47 3.09 -18.32
CA ARG A 17 19.79 2.72 -17.08
C ARG A 17 20.11 3.79 -16.03
N PRO A 18 19.15 4.17 -15.17
CA PRO A 18 19.44 5.12 -14.10
C PRO A 18 20.52 4.54 -13.18
N ALA A 19 21.48 5.37 -12.81
CA ALA A 19 22.53 5.01 -11.85
C ALA A 19 22.05 5.09 -10.41
N SER A 20 20.94 5.78 -10.16
CA SER A 20 20.28 5.96 -8.86
C SER A 20 18.78 6.17 -9.08
N LEU A 21 18.01 6.06 -8.00
CA LEU A 21 16.61 6.52 -8.01
C LEU A 21 16.60 8.06 -8.09
N ASP A 22 15.73 8.59 -8.93
CA ASP A 22 15.56 10.04 -9.14
C ASP A 22 14.50 10.57 -8.16
N TRP A 23 14.95 11.08 -7.02
CA TRP A 23 14.11 11.52 -5.93
C TRP A 23 13.66 12.97 -6.06
N HIS A 24 12.37 13.18 -6.25
CA HIS A 24 11.72 14.47 -5.98
C HIS A 24 11.66 14.73 -4.47
N ARG A 25 11.72 16.00 -4.09
CA ARG A 25 11.60 16.48 -2.71
C ARG A 25 10.49 17.53 -2.54
N ASP A 26 9.81 17.84 -3.62
CA ASP A 26 8.67 18.72 -3.74
C ASP A 26 7.50 17.89 -4.28
N LYS A 27 6.36 17.96 -3.60
CA LYS A 27 5.17 17.18 -3.91
C LYS A 27 4.58 17.62 -5.26
N ASP A 28 4.47 18.92 -5.49
CA ASP A 28 3.81 19.45 -6.68
C ASP A 28 4.63 19.12 -7.95
N GLU A 29 5.97 19.19 -7.88
CA GLU A 29 6.87 18.77 -8.94
C GLU A 29 6.74 17.28 -9.25
N ALA A 30 6.68 16.44 -8.22
CA ALA A 30 6.50 14.99 -8.37
C ALA A 30 5.17 14.68 -9.07
N PHE A 31 4.07 15.28 -8.64
CA PHE A 31 2.76 15.05 -9.27
C PHE A 31 2.64 15.68 -10.67
N GLN A 32 3.32 16.78 -10.94
CA GLN A 32 3.43 17.30 -12.31
C GLN A 32 4.14 16.29 -13.21
N THR A 33 5.24 15.71 -12.74
CA THR A 33 5.98 14.66 -13.46
C THR A 33 5.12 13.40 -13.64
N ALA A 34 4.38 12.99 -12.62
CA ALA A 34 3.47 11.84 -12.67
C ALA A 34 2.42 12.00 -13.77
N ARG A 35 1.73 13.14 -13.82
CA ARG A 35 0.75 13.47 -14.87
C ARG A 35 1.37 13.51 -16.27
N ALA A 36 2.56 14.09 -16.41
CA ALA A 36 3.25 14.20 -17.70
C ALA A 36 3.75 12.84 -18.22
N THR A 37 3.99 11.88 -17.34
CA THR A 37 4.55 10.56 -17.68
C THR A 37 3.58 9.39 -17.51
N HIS A 38 2.38 9.65 -17.01
CA HIS A 38 1.36 8.65 -16.65
C HIS A 38 1.92 7.54 -15.76
N LYS A 39 2.66 7.93 -14.72
CA LYS A 39 3.26 7.01 -13.75
C LYS A 39 2.73 7.25 -12.36
N PRO A 40 2.56 6.19 -11.54
CA PRO A 40 2.26 6.37 -10.14
C PRO A 40 3.43 7.01 -9.39
N VAL A 41 3.11 7.77 -8.35
CA VAL A 41 4.07 8.33 -7.40
C VAL A 41 4.32 7.30 -6.31
N LEU A 42 5.58 7.00 -6.03
CA LEU A 42 6.00 6.23 -4.85
C LEU A 42 6.56 7.22 -3.82
N ALA A 43 5.71 7.57 -2.85
CA ALA A 43 6.05 8.56 -1.83
C ALA A 43 6.61 7.87 -0.57
N PHE A 44 7.91 8.02 -0.34
CA PHE A 44 8.61 7.55 0.84
C PHE A 44 8.49 8.57 1.97
N LEU A 45 7.68 8.23 2.98
CA LEU A 45 7.54 9.00 4.21
C LEU A 45 8.51 8.46 5.26
N TYR A 46 9.35 9.35 5.81
CA TYR A 46 10.38 9.01 6.77
C TYR A 46 10.52 10.06 7.88
N ALA A 47 11.25 9.72 8.93
CA ALA A 47 11.73 10.64 9.94
C ALA A 47 13.23 10.48 10.15
N ASP A 48 13.93 11.54 10.62
CA ASP A 48 15.39 11.52 10.76
C ASP A 48 15.90 10.53 11.81
N TRP A 49 15.12 10.29 12.87
CA TRP A 49 15.46 9.31 13.92
C TRP A 49 15.18 7.85 13.49
N CYS A 50 14.43 7.61 12.41
CA CYS A 50 13.99 6.29 11.98
C CYS A 50 15.16 5.42 11.48
N THR A 51 15.54 4.41 12.26
CA THR A 51 16.64 3.50 11.91
C THR A 51 16.36 2.68 10.67
N TYR A 52 15.14 2.15 10.52
CA TYR A 52 14.72 1.38 9.35
C TYR A 52 14.63 2.23 8.07
N CYS A 53 14.32 3.53 8.20
CA CYS A 53 14.37 4.45 7.06
C CYS A 53 15.81 4.62 6.56
N ARG A 54 16.77 4.83 7.47
CA ARG A 54 18.20 4.90 7.12
C ARG A 54 18.70 3.59 6.51
N GLN A 55 18.22 2.46 7.01
CA GLN A 55 18.55 1.15 6.44
C GLN A 55 18.03 1.01 5.01
N MET A 56 16.77 1.40 4.71
CA MET A 56 16.27 1.43 3.33
C MET A 56 17.09 2.35 2.43
N ASP A 57 17.45 3.55 2.91
CA ASP A 57 18.28 4.49 2.18
C ASP A 57 19.67 3.95 1.83
N SER A 58 20.25 3.15 2.72
CA SER A 58 21.62 2.62 2.54
C SER A 58 21.67 1.28 1.81
N THR A 59 20.56 0.53 1.75
CA THR A 59 20.48 -0.81 1.14
C THR A 59 19.50 -0.83 -0.01
N THR A 60 18.19 -0.85 0.26
CA THR A 60 17.12 -1.10 -0.71
C THR A 60 17.11 -0.09 -1.85
N PHE A 61 17.22 1.22 -1.53
CA PHE A 61 17.19 2.26 -2.54
C PHE A 61 18.51 2.48 -3.29
N ARG A 62 19.57 1.75 -2.90
CA ARG A 62 20.86 1.73 -3.60
C ARG A 62 21.12 0.43 -4.35
N ASP A 63 20.25 -0.54 -4.20
CA ASP A 63 20.40 -1.83 -4.87
C ASP A 63 20.26 -1.69 -6.37
N PRO A 64 21.21 -2.21 -7.18
CA PRO A 64 21.18 -2.10 -8.63
C PRO A 64 19.96 -2.76 -9.29
N HIS A 65 19.41 -3.85 -8.70
CA HIS A 65 18.21 -4.52 -9.21
C HIS A 65 16.98 -3.66 -8.96
N VAL A 66 16.83 -3.09 -7.75
CA VAL A 66 15.75 -2.15 -7.41
C VAL A 66 15.76 -0.95 -8.34
N ILE A 67 16.93 -0.32 -8.53
CA ILE A 67 17.09 0.84 -9.42
C ILE A 67 16.75 0.48 -10.87
N LYS A 68 17.23 -0.66 -11.35
CA LYS A 68 17.02 -1.14 -12.72
C LYS A 68 15.54 -1.44 -12.99
N ASP A 69 14.88 -2.15 -12.07
CA ASP A 69 13.56 -2.72 -12.31
C ASP A 69 12.45 -1.71 -11.98
N LEU A 70 12.65 -0.86 -10.98
CA LEU A 70 11.65 0.06 -10.47
C LEU A 70 11.93 1.54 -10.75
N GLY A 71 13.19 1.93 -10.96
CA GLY A 71 13.60 3.34 -11.06
C GLY A 71 12.88 4.15 -12.14
N ARG A 72 12.33 3.48 -13.19
CA ARG A 72 11.57 4.14 -14.26
C ARG A 72 10.07 3.86 -14.23
N ARG A 73 9.62 2.99 -13.32
CA ARG A 73 8.19 2.62 -13.21
C ARG A 73 7.41 3.64 -12.41
N PHE A 74 8.08 4.32 -11.48
CA PHE A 74 7.50 5.27 -10.55
C PHE A 74 8.13 6.64 -10.67
N VAL A 75 7.40 7.66 -10.26
CA VAL A 75 7.94 8.95 -9.85
C VAL A 75 8.26 8.84 -8.36
N TRP A 76 9.54 8.95 -8.01
CA TRP A 76 10.02 8.75 -6.66
C TRP A 76 9.96 10.07 -5.89
N LEU A 77 9.17 10.10 -4.83
CA LEU A 77 9.04 11.25 -3.92
C LEU A 77 9.51 10.85 -2.54
N ARG A 78 10.35 11.68 -1.90
CA ARG A 78 10.74 11.46 -0.50
C ARG A 78 10.49 12.70 0.34
N LEU A 79 9.76 12.55 1.43
CA LEU A 79 9.40 13.62 2.33
C LEU A 79 9.60 13.19 3.79
N ASN A 80 10.27 14.06 4.56
CA ASN A 80 10.30 13.89 6.02
C ASN A 80 8.92 14.28 6.57
N ALA A 81 8.23 13.33 7.19
CA ALA A 81 6.86 13.55 7.64
C ALA A 81 6.75 14.45 8.90
N GLU A 82 7.87 14.71 9.58
CA GLU A 82 7.87 15.54 10.80
C GLU A 82 8.36 16.97 10.53
N THR A 83 9.31 17.14 9.61
CA THR A 83 9.97 18.43 9.37
C THR A 83 9.57 19.09 8.05
N ASN A 84 8.95 18.36 7.12
CA ASN A 84 8.47 18.90 5.85
C ASN A 84 6.93 19.04 5.89
N PRO A 85 6.36 20.23 5.61
CA PRO A 85 4.90 20.45 5.66
C PRO A 85 4.09 19.54 4.72
N GLU A 86 4.63 19.23 3.53
CA GLU A 86 3.98 18.34 2.56
C GLU A 86 4.02 16.88 3.04
N GLY A 87 5.13 16.47 3.69
CA GLY A 87 5.24 15.16 4.32
C GLY A 87 4.25 15.00 5.46
N ALA A 88 4.12 16.01 6.33
CA ALA A 88 3.12 16.04 7.40
C ALA A 88 1.68 16.04 6.86
N ASP A 89 1.44 16.68 5.71
CA ASP A 89 0.14 16.67 5.04
C ASP A 89 -0.22 15.27 4.53
N LEU A 90 0.68 14.60 3.82
CA LEU A 90 0.48 13.22 3.37
C LEU A 90 0.31 12.25 4.55
N GLN A 91 1.10 12.41 5.61
CA GLN A 91 0.95 11.62 6.83
C GLN A 91 -0.46 11.71 7.42
N ARG A 92 -0.99 12.93 7.59
CA ARG A 92 -2.35 13.14 8.13
C ARG A 92 -3.42 12.63 7.18
N ARG A 93 -3.32 12.98 5.88
CA ARG A 93 -4.30 12.61 4.87
C ARG A 93 -4.48 11.10 4.76
N PHE A 94 -3.39 10.35 4.83
CA PHE A 94 -3.40 8.89 4.66
C PHE A 94 -3.28 8.12 5.98
N GLY A 95 -3.36 8.80 7.12
CA GLY A 95 -3.34 8.15 8.43
C GLY A 95 -2.06 7.34 8.71
N VAL A 96 -0.89 7.81 8.23
CA VAL A 96 0.39 7.12 8.43
C VAL A 96 0.87 7.33 9.87
N GLU A 97 1.09 6.23 10.60
CA GLU A 97 1.51 6.26 12.01
C GLU A 97 2.96 5.84 12.25
N GLY A 98 3.57 5.15 11.29
CA GLY A 98 4.91 4.61 11.45
C GLY A 98 5.79 4.82 10.24
N TYR A 99 7.10 4.71 10.45
CA TYR A 99 8.10 4.86 9.40
C TYR A 99 9.04 3.66 9.35
N PRO A 100 9.54 3.31 8.16
CA PRO A 100 9.19 3.89 6.86
C PRO A 100 7.78 3.50 6.39
N THR A 101 7.11 4.39 5.65
CA THR A 101 5.92 4.06 4.87
C THR A 101 6.10 4.56 3.45
N LEU A 102 5.85 3.70 2.47
CA LEU A 102 5.79 4.04 1.07
C LEU A 102 4.33 4.04 0.63
N LEU A 103 3.81 5.21 0.27
CA LEU A 103 2.49 5.35 -0.33
C LEU A 103 2.63 5.23 -1.85
N ILE A 104 1.82 4.39 -2.46
CA ILE A 104 1.68 4.29 -3.90
C ILE A 104 0.45 5.12 -4.27
N LEU A 105 0.68 6.23 -4.98
CA LEU A 105 -0.36 7.19 -5.31
C LEU A 105 -0.56 7.26 -6.83
N ASP A 106 -1.80 7.44 -7.28
CA ASP A 106 -2.07 7.72 -8.69
C ASP A 106 -1.62 9.16 -9.07
N GLU A 107 -1.73 9.52 -10.35
CA GLU A 107 -1.37 10.85 -10.85
C GLU A 107 -2.28 11.97 -10.32
N SER A 108 -3.42 11.63 -9.73
CA SER A 108 -4.36 12.55 -9.07
C SER A 108 -4.09 12.68 -7.56
N GLY A 109 -3.22 11.83 -7.01
CA GLY A 109 -2.85 11.79 -5.61
C GLY A 109 -3.80 10.96 -4.73
N ASN A 110 -4.55 10.03 -5.32
CA ASN A 110 -5.31 9.04 -4.56
C ASN A 110 -4.40 7.84 -4.24
N GLU A 111 -4.63 7.23 -3.10
CA GLU A 111 -3.87 6.05 -2.71
C GLU A 111 -4.32 4.82 -3.50
N ILE A 112 -3.36 4.23 -4.22
CA ILE A 112 -3.51 2.90 -4.83
C ILE A 112 -3.32 1.82 -3.76
N ASP A 113 -2.16 1.85 -3.08
CA ASP A 113 -1.83 0.93 -1.98
C ASP A 113 -0.66 1.51 -1.15
N ARG A 114 -0.19 0.76 -0.13
CA ARG A 114 0.93 1.16 0.72
C ARG A 114 1.81 0.00 1.12
N LEU A 115 3.06 0.30 1.43
CA LEU A 115 4.02 -0.62 2.00
C LEU A 115 4.58 -0.02 3.30
N SER A 116 4.27 -0.62 4.43
CA SER A 116 4.74 -0.17 5.75
C SER A 116 5.89 -1.03 6.24
N GLY A 117 6.86 -0.38 6.88
CA GLY A 117 8.04 -1.02 7.45
C GLY A 117 9.19 -1.23 6.47
N PHE A 118 10.29 -1.75 7.02
CA PHE A 118 11.50 -2.05 6.25
C PHE A 118 11.28 -3.28 5.35
N VAL A 119 11.71 -3.16 4.09
CA VAL A 119 11.76 -4.28 3.15
C VAL A 119 13.17 -4.38 2.56
N PRO A 120 13.82 -5.54 2.66
CA PRO A 120 15.15 -5.73 2.11
C PRO A 120 15.14 -5.71 0.57
N PRO A 121 16.29 -5.42 -0.08
CA PRO A 121 16.35 -5.17 -1.53
C PRO A 121 15.92 -6.38 -2.38
N ASP A 122 16.19 -7.60 -1.93
CA ASP A 122 15.83 -8.84 -2.62
C ASP A 122 14.31 -9.10 -2.69
N GLN A 123 13.55 -8.59 -1.72
CA GLN A 123 12.09 -8.74 -1.66
C GLN A 123 11.34 -7.50 -2.20
N PHE A 124 12.00 -6.35 -2.24
CA PHE A 124 11.33 -5.07 -2.50
C PHE A 124 10.65 -5.00 -3.88
N PRO A 125 11.26 -5.42 -5.00
CA PRO A 125 10.62 -5.39 -6.31
C PRO A 125 9.35 -6.26 -6.38
N GLU A 126 9.42 -7.48 -5.84
CA GLU A 126 8.29 -8.41 -5.84
C GLU A 126 7.14 -7.88 -4.98
N ARG A 127 7.43 -7.43 -3.75
CA ARG A 127 6.39 -6.89 -2.85
C ARG A 127 5.73 -5.64 -3.42
N LEU A 128 6.51 -4.73 -4.02
CA LEU A 128 5.96 -3.53 -4.64
C LEU A 128 5.11 -3.86 -5.88
N GLN A 129 5.56 -4.83 -6.69
CA GLN A 129 4.78 -5.32 -7.83
C GLN A 129 3.44 -5.91 -7.38
N ALA A 130 3.44 -6.70 -6.32
CA ALA A 130 2.23 -7.32 -5.77
C ALA A 130 1.21 -6.28 -5.28
N LEU A 131 1.67 -5.13 -4.75
CA LEU A 131 0.80 -4.03 -4.31
C LEU A 131 0.23 -3.20 -5.46
N VAL A 132 0.87 -3.19 -6.63
CA VAL A 132 0.39 -2.43 -7.80
C VAL A 132 -0.52 -3.28 -8.68
N ASP A 133 -0.07 -4.50 -9.02
CA ASP A 133 -0.70 -5.32 -10.05
C ASP A 133 -1.16 -6.71 -9.51
N GLY A 134 -0.93 -6.97 -8.22
CA GLY A 134 -1.26 -8.28 -7.62
C GLY A 134 -2.75 -8.45 -7.35
N PRO A 135 -3.23 -9.70 -7.27
CA PRO A 135 -4.64 -9.99 -6.98
C PRO A 135 -5.06 -9.57 -5.57
N ASP A 136 -4.13 -9.39 -4.65
CA ASP A 136 -4.33 -8.92 -3.28
C ASP A 136 -3.90 -7.45 -3.09
N SER A 137 -3.58 -6.72 -4.18
CA SER A 137 -3.52 -5.25 -4.16
C SER A 137 -4.91 -4.68 -3.90
N PHE A 138 -5.01 -3.43 -3.43
CA PHE A 138 -6.34 -2.86 -3.20
C PHE A 138 -7.18 -2.83 -4.48
N PRO A 139 -6.68 -2.38 -5.66
CA PRO A 139 -7.44 -2.47 -6.91
C PRO A 139 -7.77 -3.92 -7.34
N GLY A 140 -6.84 -4.86 -7.12
CA GLY A 140 -7.08 -6.28 -7.42
C GLY A 140 -8.18 -6.88 -6.54
N LEU A 141 -8.24 -6.51 -5.26
CA LEU A 141 -9.30 -6.92 -4.35
C LEU A 141 -10.65 -6.29 -4.72
N GLU A 142 -10.67 -5.01 -5.12
CA GLU A 142 -11.90 -4.34 -5.61
C GLU A 142 -12.45 -5.07 -6.84
N GLN A 143 -11.60 -5.39 -7.82
CA GLN A 143 -12.01 -6.15 -9.00
C GLN A 143 -12.57 -7.53 -8.61
N ARG A 144 -11.88 -8.27 -7.74
CA ARG A 144 -12.34 -9.59 -7.27
C ARG A 144 -13.66 -9.50 -6.50
N LEU A 145 -13.89 -8.41 -5.77
CA LEU A 145 -15.15 -8.17 -5.06
C LEU A 145 -16.29 -7.89 -6.03
N GLU A 146 -16.04 -7.15 -7.12
CA GLU A 146 -17.04 -6.95 -8.19
C GLU A 146 -17.39 -8.26 -8.90
N GLU A 147 -16.41 -9.13 -9.14
CA GLU A 147 -16.60 -10.44 -9.78
C GLU A 147 -17.31 -11.45 -8.85
N ASN A 148 -17.02 -11.41 -7.56
CA ASN A 148 -17.61 -12.30 -6.53
C ASN A 148 -17.81 -11.55 -5.19
N PRO A 149 -18.93 -10.83 -5.03
CA PRO A 149 -19.23 -10.07 -3.81
C PRO A 149 -19.45 -10.95 -2.57
N ASP A 150 -19.77 -12.23 -2.76
CA ASP A 150 -20.03 -13.19 -1.68
C ASP A 150 -18.78 -14.01 -1.28
N SER A 151 -17.59 -13.50 -1.52
CA SER A 151 -16.35 -14.11 -1.04
C SER A 151 -15.98 -13.60 0.36
N ALA A 152 -16.04 -14.46 1.38
CA ALA A 152 -15.59 -14.13 2.73
C ALA A 152 -14.12 -13.68 2.76
N GLU A 153 -13.25 -14.41 2.03
CA GLU A 153 -11.82 -14.10 1.93
C GLU A 153 -11.56 -12.70 1.34
N VAL A 154 -12.23 -12.36 0.24
CA VAL A 154 -12.03 -11.05 -0.41
C VAL A 154 -12.54 -9.93 0.47
N ASN A 155 -13.72 -10.08 1.08
CA ASN A 155 -14.25 -9.10 2.04
C ASN A 155 -13.30 -8.91 3.24
N PHE A 156 -12.73 -9.99 3.79
CA PHE A 156 -11.79 -9.90 4.89
C PHE A 156 -10.49 -9.17 4.50
N LYS A 157 -9.93 -9.49 3.33
CA LYS A 157 -8.71 -8.83 2.83
C LYS A 157 -8.92 -7.34 2.55
N ILE A 158 -10.05 -6.96 1.93
CA ILE A 158 -10.36 -5.56 1.67
C ILE A 158 -10.64 -4.79 2.97
N ALA A 159 -11.28 -5.42 3.95
CA ALA A 159 -11.46 -4.87 5.29
C ALA A 159 -10.11 -4.57 5.96
N SER A 160 -9.15 -5.48 5.84
CA SER A 160 -7.79 -5.30 6.38
C SER A 160 -7.08 -4.11 5.72
N LYS A 161 -7.26 -3.91 4.41
CA LYS A 161 -6.74 -2.73 3.69
C LYS A 161 -7.38 -1.42 4.17
N TYR A 162 -8.69 -1.40 4.42
CA TYR A 162 -9.39 -0.26 4.99
C TYR A 162 -8.91 0.04 6.43
N LEU A 163 -8.69 -1.02 7.23
CA LEU A 163 -8.16 -0.87 8.59
C LEU A 163 -6.76 -0.21 8.60
N GLU A 164 -5.85 -0.64 7.71
CA GLU A 164 -4.53 -0.04 7.52
C GLU A 164 -4.60 1.45 7.15
N ARG A 165 -5.68 1.87 6.48
CA ARG A 165 -5.96 3.25 6.07
C ARG A 165 -6.73 4.05 7.12
N LYS A 166 -7.06 3.43 8.27
CA LYS A 166 -7.92 3.98 9.33
C LYS A 166 -9.33 4.35 8.87
N GLN A 167 -9.78 3.74 7.81
CA GLN A 167 -11.15 3.81 7.34
C GLN A 167 -11.99 2.78 8.11
N PHE A 168 -12.21 3.09 9.42
CA PHE A 168 -12.77 2.12 10.37
C PHE A 168 -14.21 1.72 10.06
N GLN A 169 -14.99 2.64 9.47
CA GLN A 169 -16.36 2.35 9.08
C GLN A 169 -16.41 1.30 7.96
N GLU A 170 -15.66 1.55 6.89
CA GLU A 170 -15.57 0.65 5.74
C GLU A 170 -14.95 -0.69 6.14
N ALA A 171 -13.93 -0.66 7.00
CA ALA A 171 -13.32 -1.88 7.54
C ALA A 171 -14.36 -2.73 8.28
N GLY A 172 -15.12 -2.12 9.20
CA GLY A 172 -16.15 -2.82 9.98
C GLY A 172 -17.24 -3.43 9.10
N GLU A 173 -17.70 -2.71 8.05
CA GLU A 173 -18.70 -3.20 7.11
C GLU A 173 -18.22 -4.44 6.34
N HIS A 174 -16.98 -4.43 5.84
CA HIS A 174 -16.43 -5.56 5.10
C HIS A 174 -16.05 -6.74 6.01
N PHE A 175 -15.55 -6.51 7.24
CA PHE A 175 -15.39 -7.58 8.21
C PHE A 175 -16.75 -8.22 8.56
N GLY A 176 -17.80 -7.40 8.74
CA GLY A 176 -19.16 -7.89 8.99
C GLY A 176 -19.67 -8.79 7.86
N ARG A 177 -19.41 -8.42 6.59
CA ARG A 177 -19.75 -9.29 5.45
C ARG A 177 -18.94 -10.59 5.47
N ALA A 178 -17.65 -10.55 5.77
CA ALA A 178 -16.83 -11.75 5.86
C ALA A 178 -17.35 -12.72 6.93
N VAL A 179 -17.70 -12.20 8.13
CA VAL A 179 -18.29 -12.99 9.22
C VAL A 179 -19.64 -13.61 8.83
N ALA A 180 -20.49 -12.85 8.11
CA ALA A 180 -21.80 -13.34 7.66
C ALA A 180 -21.68 -14.44 6.59
N LEU A 181 -20.63 -14.41 5.77
CA LEU A 181 -20.35 -15.38 4.72
C LEU A 181 -19.64 -16.65 5.20
N ASP A 182 -19.08 -16.63 6.41
CA ASP A 182 -18.41 -17.78 7.05
C ASP A 182 -18.97 -18.05 8.47
N PRO A 183 -20.30 -18.25 8.62
CA PRO A 183 -20.93 -18.31 9.96
C PRO A 183 -20.43 -19.46 10.83
N GLU A 184 -19.98 -20.56 10.23
CA GLU A 184 -19.43 -21.75 10.89
C GLU A 184 -17.89 -21.67 11.08
N ASN A 185 -17.26 -20.55 10.71
CA ASN A 185 -15.82 -20.34 10.78
C ASN A 185 -14.97 -21.41 10.08
N GLN A 186 -15.44 -21.91 8.94
CA GLN A 186 -14.75 -22.98 8.20
C GLN A 186 -13.42 -22.50 7.61
N SER A 187 -13.34 -21.22 7.29
CA SER A 187 -12.11 -20.59 6.77
C SER A 187 -11.24 -19.96 7.87
N GLY A 188 -11.70 -19.91 9.12
CA GLY A 188 -11.04 -19.25 10.23
C GLY A 188 -11.12 -17.73 10.17
N LEU A 189 -12.06 -17.17 9.38
CA LEU A 189 -12.18 -15.72 9.18
C LEU A 189 -13.25 -15.09 10.07
N ALA A 190 -14.20 -15.87 10.58
CA ALA A 190 -15.31 -15.30 11.34
C ALA A 190 -14.92 -14.87 12.76
N ASP A 191 -14.05 -15.61 13.43
CA ASP A 191 -13.54 -15.23 14.75
C ASP A 191 -12.55 -14.06 14.65
N ASP A 192 -11.62 -14.08 13.69
CA ASP A 192 -10.76 -12.95 13.40
C ASP A 192 -11.59 -11.70 13.01
N GLY A 193 -12.60 -11.87 12.15
CA GLY A 193 -13.50 -10.81 11.73
C GLY A 193 -14.23 -10.15 12.90
N LEU A 194 -14.81 -10.92 13.83
CA LEU A 194 -15.46 -10.37 15.02
C LEU A 194 -14.49 -9.61 15.92
N TYR A 195 -13.25 -10.09 16.07
CA TYR A 195 -12.22 -9.37 16.79
C TYR A 195 -11.91 -8.00 16.16
N TYR A 196 -11.72 -7.96 14.84
CA TYR A 196 -11.46 -6.71 14.14
C TYR A 196 -12.68 -5.77 14.10
N ILE A 197 -13.92 -6.28 14.02
CA ILE A 197 -15.14 -5.47 14.16
C ILE A 197 -15.12 -4.76 15.51
N ALA A 198 -14.91 -5.49 16.60
CA ALA A 198 -14.86 -4.89 17.92
C ALA A 198 -13.76 -3.81 18.02
N GLY A 199 -12.60 -4.03 17.39
CA GLY A 199 -11.54 -3.05 17.30
C GLY A 199 -11.96 -1.79 16.54
N THR A 200 -12.61 -1.93 15.37
CA THR A 200 -13.10 -0.79 14.59
C THR A 200 -14.19 -0.01 15.33
N GLU A 201 -15.13 -0.69 15.99
CA GLU A 201 -16.18 -0.08 16.82
C GLU A 201 -15.57 0.74 17.97
N ALA A 202 -14.55 0.19 18.64
CA ALA A 202 -13.83 0.90 19.70
C ALA A 202 -13.13 2.17 19.17
N MET A 203 -12.50 2.09 18.00
CA MET A 203 -11.84 3.23 17.35
C MET A 203 -12.84 4.32 16.92
N LEU A 204 -14.09 3.93 16.61
CA LEU A 204 -15.20 4.84 16.31
C LEU A 204 -15.89 5.39 17.59
N GLY A 205 -15.42 5.01 18.78
CA GLY A 205 -16.01 5.40 20.06
C GLY A 205 -17.30 4.66 20.43
N GLN A 206 -17.64 3.59 19.71
CA GLN A 206 -18.85 2.77 19.92
C GLN A 206 -18.59 1.66 20.96
N VAL A 207 -18.23 2.06 22.16
CA VAL A 207 -17.73 1.14 23.21
C VAL A 207 -18.73 0.03 23.55
N ASP A 208 -20.03 0.34 23.64
CA ASP A 208 -21.06 -0.64 23.97
C ASP A 208 -21.20 -1.70 22.86
N ASN A 209 -21.09 -1.30 21.59
CA ASN A 209 -21.08 -2.22 20.46
C ASN A 209 -19.85 -3.12 20.52
N ALA A 210 -18.66 -2.55 20.71
CA ALA A 210 -17.41 -3.30 20.82
C ALA A 210 -17.47 -4.38 21.91
N LEU A 211 -18.04 -4.05 23.08
CA LEU A 211 -18.23 -5.01 24.17
C LEU A 211 -19.25 -6.11 23.80
N ALA A 212 -20.32 -5.76 23.09
CA ALA A 212 -21.31 -6.73 22.62
C ALA A 212 -20.69 -7.68 21.57
N THR A 213 -19.91 -7.16 20.62
CA THR A 213 -19.20 -7.95 19.60
C THR A 213 -18.16 -8.88 20.22
N LEU A 214 -17.38 -8.42 21.22
CA LEU A 214 -16.45 -9.30 21.96
C LEU A 214 -17.18 -10.41 22.74
N LYS A 215 -18.36 -10.12 23.29
CA LYS A 215 -19.20 -11.14 23.97
C LYS A 215 -19.73 -12.16 22.94
N GLU A 216 -20.14 -11.73 21.77
CA GLU A 216 -20.52 -12.60 20.65
C GLU A 216 -19.35 -13.50 20.23
N LEU A 217 -18.17 -12.96 20.02
CA LEU A 217 -16.94 -13.70 19.70
C LEU A 217 -16.71 -14.83 20.69
N ARG A 218 -16.69 -14.52 21.99
CA ARG A 218 -16.49 -15.51 23.05
C ARG A 218 -17.59 -16.58 23.13
N THR A 219 -18.81 -16.24 22.77
CA THR A 219 -19.95 -17.15 22.80
C THR A 219 -19.94 -18.10 21.60
N ARG A 220 -19.66 -17.57 20.40
CA ARG A 220 -19.63 -18.34 19.16
C ARG A 220 -18.35 -19.17 19.02
N PHE A 221 -17.23 -18.60 19.42
CA PHE A 221 -15.89 -19.19 19.23
C PHE A 221 -15.08 -19.23 20.52
N PRO A 222 -15.50 -20.02 21.54
CA PRO A 222 -14.88 -20.02 22.88
C PRO A 222 -13.45 -20.56 22.90
N GLN A 223 -13.01 -21.23 21.83
CA GLN A 223 -11.66 -21.81 21.69
C GLN A 223 -10.73 -20.96 20.79
N CYS A 224 -11.20 -19.82 20.29
CA CYS A 224 -10.35 -18.97 19.45
C CYS A 224 -9.26 -18.28 20.28
N TYR A 225 -8.20 -17.82 19.59
CA TYR A 225 -7.05 -17.15 20.22
C TYR A 225 -7.46 -15.94 21.09
N TYR A 226 -8.49 -15.20 20.68
CA TYR A 226 -8.95 -13.98 21.35
C TYR A 226 -9.93 -14.23 22.50
N SER A 227 -10.31 -15.48 22.78
CA SER A 227 -11.27 -15.82 23.84
C SER A 227 -10.61 -16.10 25.18
N THR A 228 -9.28 -16.21 25.23
CA THR A 228 -8.47 -16.37 26.44
C THR A 228 -8.01 -15.02 26.94
#